data_b4e3bab9076da24e0ebe81c3586de123
#
_entry.id   b4e3bab9076da24e0ebe81c3586de123
#
_cell.length_a   1.000
_cell.length_b   1.000
_cell.length_c   1.000
_cell.angle_alpha   90.00
_cell.angle_beta   90.00
_cell.angle_gamma   90.00
#
_symmetry.space_group_name_H-M   'P 1'
#
loop_
_entity.id
_entity.type
_entity.pdbx_description
1 polymer ?
#
loop_
_entity_poly.entity_id
_entity_poly.type
_entity_poly.pdbx_seq_one_letter_code
_entity_poly.pdbx_strand_id
1 'polypeptide(L)'
;MQRRTSHWGLASLVPVLLLLTATACSSDDDSSSDSDDSGGEESGSGSGSVLDEVVDRDVLNCGVNNAVPGFGFQTEEGGFEGFDIDYCKAVAAAVLGDPEKVEYIALTPEQRFTSLESGEVDVLARNTTWTSTRDGANGAAFVTTTFYDGQAIMVPSDAGVTSIDQLTDATICLTAGTTTEQNLADRMAGIAHTPQTFEENPQVQEAFLAGQCDAWTSDQSQLAGIRSSWPADSGGPEALTILDEIFSKEPLGPAVRDGDSEWYDVVNWVVLATIEAEELDVTSENIDESLESDDPNVRRFLGQPVEGEEGEAVVEHGFGVDADFTVDVIRAVGNYGEIYDRNVGPESPLALDREGTANALWTDGGLHYSPPFR
;
A
#
# COMPACT_ATOMS: atom_id res chain seq x y z
N MET A 1 7.47 -65.71 3.33
CA MET A 1 6.44 -66.75 3.20
C MET A 1 5.08 -66.11 3.05
N GLN A 2 4.40 -66.49 1.94
CA GLN A 2 2.98 -66.29 1.57
C GLN A 2 2.48 -64.86 1.41
N ARG A 3 2.24 -64.35 0.22
CA ARG A 3 1.46 -64.68 -1.00
C ARG A 3 -0.06 -64.38 -0.85
N ARG A 4 -0.48 -63.40 -1.73
CA ARG A 4 -1.70 -63.38 -2.58
C ARG A 4 -3.00 -62.98 -1.84
N THR A 5 -3.93 -62.21 -2.43
CA THR A 5 -4.51 -62.25 -3.78
C THR A 5 -5.29 -60.96 -4.09
N SER A 6 -5.31 -60.63 -5.35
CA SER A 6 -6.10 -59.67 -6.09
C SER A 6 -7.58 -60.08 -6.20
N HIS A 7 -8.51 -59.11 -6.32
CA HIS A 7 -9.71 -59.32 -7.13
C HIS A 7 -10.10 -58.07 -7.91
N TRP A 8 -10.31 -58.28 -9.17
CA TRP A 8 -10.87 -57.46 -10.20
C TRP A 8 -12.41 -57.46 -10.11
N GLY A 9 -13.04 -56.39 -10.61
CA GLY A 9 -14.49 -56.33 -10.86
C GLY A 9 -14.83 -55.02 -11.60
N LEU A 10 -14.81 -55.09 -12.79
CA LEU A 10 -15.75 -54.93 -13.94
C LEU A 10 -16.51 -53.60 -14.05
N ALA A 11 -16.29 -53.06 -15.24
CA ALA A 11 -16.91 -51.93 -15.89
C ALA A 11 -18.44 -52.06 -16.10
N SER A 12 -19.13 -50.92 -16.12
CA SER A 12 -20.41 -50.76 -16.82
C SER A 12 -20.42 -49.46 -17.59
N LEU A 13 -20.37 -49.60 -18.90
CA LEU A 13 -20.63 -48.61 -19.94
C LEU A 13 -22.15 -48.45 -20.10
N VAL A 14 -22.66 -47.24 -20.15
CA VAL A 14 -23.99 -46.92 -20.68
C VAL A 14 -23.80 -45.81 -21.73
N PRO A 15 -24.26 -46.01 -22.96
CA PRO A 15 -24.17 -44.98 -23.98
C PRO A 15 -25.40 -44.07 -23.96
N VAL A 16 -25.20 -42.76 -24.04
CA VAL A 16 -26.26 -41.78 -24.29
C VAL A 16 -26.25 -41.36 -25.75
N LEU A 17 -27.37 -41.51 -26.30
CA LEU A 17 -27.79 -41.33 -27.68
C LEU A 17 -27.85 -39.85 -28.10
N LEU A 18 -27.15 -39.50 -29.18
CA LEU A 18 -27.28 -38.23 -29.90
C LEU A 18 -28.62 -38.18 -30.65
N LEU A 19 -29.37 -37.09 -30.50
CA LEU A 19 -30.40 -36.68 -31.42
C LEU A 19 -30.04 -35.30 -32.01
N LEU A 20 -29.62 -35.36 -33.28
CA LEU A 20 -29.52 -34.21 -34.19
C LEU A 20 -30.89 -33.98 -34.79
N THR A 21 -31.41 -32.74 -34.76
CA THR A 21 -32.39 -32.27 -35.69
C THR A 21 -31.90 -30.98 -36.33
N ALA A 22 -31.53 -31.10 -37.59
CA ALA A 22 -31.31 -29.99 -38.50
C ALA A 22 -32.68 -29.66 -39.16
N THR A 23 -32.99 -28.37 -39.24
CA THR A 23 -33.89 -27.86 -40.28
C THR A 23 -33.31 -26.60 -40.89
N ALA A 24 -33.20 -26.63 -42.19
CA ALA A 24 -32.60 -25.61 -43.04
C ALA A 24 -33.68 -24.76 -43.70
N CYS A 25 -33.27 -23.52 -44.02
CA CYS A 25 -33.59 -22.67 -45.16
C CYS A 25 -35.04 -22.29 -45.49
N SER A 26 -35.30 -21.00 -45.63
CA SER A 26 -35.51 -20.39 -46.95
C SER A 26 -35.58 -18.87 -46.85
N SER A 27 -34.95 -18.22 -47.82
CA SER A 27 -34.94 -16.82 -48.21
C SER A 27 -36.32 -16.34 -48.69
N ASP A 28 -36.67 -15.09 -48.54
CA ASP A 28 -36.74 -14.02 -49.54
C ASP A 28 -37.53 -12.80 -49.03
N ASP A 29 -36.89 -11.66 -49.28
CA ASP A 29 -37.33 -10.34 -49.73
C ASP A 29 -38.46 -9.51 -49.09
N ASP A 30 -38.04 -8.31 -48.92
CA ASP A 30 -38.64 -6.99 -49.23
C ASP A 30 -39.40 -6.19 -48.15
N SER A 31 -38.74 -5.08 -47.86
CA SER A 31 -39.20 -3.69 -47.72
C SER A 31 -40.02 -3.23 -46.51
N SER A 32 -39.44 -2.17 -46.00
CA SER A 32 -40.01 -0.90 -45.46
C SER A 32 -40.31 -0.80 -43.95
N SER A 33 -39.48 0.05 -43.39
CA SER A 33 -39.79 1.13 -42.41
C SER A 33 -40.82 0.84 -41.29
N ASP A 34 -40.34 0.82 -40.07
CA ASP A 34 -40.67 1.87 -39.12
C ASP A 34 -39.77 1.75 -37.84
N SER A 35 -39.32 2.89 -37.44
CA SER A 35 -38.62 3.16 -36.20
C SER A 35 -39.50 2.83 -34.99
N ASP A 36 -39.00 1.96 -34.10
CA ASP A 36 -39.34 2.03 -32.70
C ASP A 36 -38.04 1.84 -31.88
N ASP A 37 -37.66 2.96 -31.32
CA ASP A 37 -36.70 3.15 -30.25
C ASP A 37 -37.17 2.36 -29.01
N SER A 38 -36.59 1.21 -28.77
CA SER A 38 -36.63 0.58 -27.44
C SER A 38 -35.23 0.53 -26.90
N GLY A 39 -34.92 1.57 -26.13
CA GLY A 39 -33.78 1.64 -25.27
C GLY A 39 -33.70 0.37 -24.43
N GLY A 40 -32.66 -0.42 -24.70
CA GLY A 40 -32.20 -1.42 -23.75
C GLY A 40 -31.69 -0.67 -22.55
N GLU A 41 -32.49 -0.64 -21.49
CA GLU A 41 -31.98 -0.36 -20.16
C GLU A 41 -30.99 -1.48 -19.85
N GLU A 42 -29.69 -1.18 -19.99
CA GLU A 42 -28.66 -1.89 -19.23
C GLU A 42 -28.97 -1.64 -17.76
N SER A 43 -29.60 -2.62 -17.11
CA SER A 43 -29.61 -2.71 -15.66
C SER A 43 -28.18 -3.02 -15.20
N GLY A 44 -27.31 -2.01 -15.22
CA GLY A 44 -26.16 -1.93 -14.38
C GLY A 44 -26.70 -1.84 -12.95
N SER A 45 -26.47 -2.87 -12.15
CA SER A 45 -26.57 -2.76 -10.71
C SER A 45 -25.52 -1.73 -10.29
N GLY A 46 -25.94 -0.47 -10.07
CA GLY A 46 -25.06 0.58 -9.62
C GLY A 46 -24.68 0.33 -8.14
N SER A 47 -23.53 -0.25 -7.90
CA SER A 47 -22.70 0.29 -6.83
C SER A 47 -21.98 1.49 -7.46
N GLY A 48 -22.15 2.71 -6.94
CA GLY A 48 -21.33 3.85 -7.30
C GLY A 48 -19.83 3.48 -7.12
N SER A 49 -18.93 4.20 -7.79
CA SER A 49 -17.50 4.03 -7.53
C SER A 49 -17.21 4.37 -6.06
N VAL A 50 -16.11 3.85 -5.51
CA VAL A 50 -15.67 4.26 -4.17
C VAL A 50 -15.47 5.77 -4.09
N LEU A 51 -15.05 6.40 -5.19
CA LEU A 51 -14.96 7.86 -5.30
C LEU A 51 -16.30 8.54 -4.98
N ASP A 52 -17.39 8.09 -5.64
CA ASP A 52 -18.74 8.64 -5.37
C ASP A 52 -19.14 8.44 -3.91
N GLU A 53 -18.85 7.26 -3.33
CA GLU A 53 -19.15 6.94 -1.93
C GLU A 53 -18.40 7.86 -0.95
N VAL A 54 -17.12 8.14 -1.23
CA VAL A 54 -16.28 9.05 -0.40
C VAL A 54 -16.77 10.48 -0.51
N VAL A 55 -17.07 10.96 -1.72
CA VAL A 55 -17.59 12.32 -1.95
C VAL A 55 -18.96 12.50 -1.29
N ASP A 56 -19.89 11.55 -1.46
CA ASP A 56 -21.22 11.61 -0.86
C ASP A 56 -21.20 11.59 0.68
N ARG A 57 -20.24 10.86 1.25
CA ARG A 57 -20.05 10.74 2.70
C ARG A 57 -19.28 11.93 3.28
N ASP A 58 -18.55 12.68 2.45
CA ASP A 58 -17.70 13.82 2.83
C ASP A 58 -16.61 13.47 3.86
N VAL A 59 -16.12 12.21 3.84
CA VAL A 59 -15.02 11.72 4.67
C VAL A 59 -14.37 10.49 4.04
N LEU A 60 -13.04 10.38 4.13
CA LEU A 60 -12.26 9.21 3.70
C LEU A 60 -12.06 8.26 4.88
N ASN A 61 -12.44 6.99 4.74
CA ASN A 61 -12.11 5.94 5.70
C ASN A 61 -10.75 5.34 5.35
N CYS A 62 -9.74 5.60 6.17
CA CYS A 62 -8.38 5.14 5.92
C CYS A 62 -7.97 4.07 6.94
N GLY A 63 -7.65 2.86 6.44
CA GLY A 63 -7.11 1.76 7.26
C GLY A 63 -5.62 1.96 7.54
N VAL A 64 -5.26 2.10 8.82
CA VAL A 64 -3.93 2.50 9.24
C VAL A 64 -3.34 1.61 10.32
N ASN A 65 -2.04 1.74 10.55
CA ASN A 65 -1.38 1.27 11.76
C ASN A 65 -1.50 2.34 12.87
N ASN A 66 -1.49 1.93 14.13
CA ASN A 66 -1.55 2.83 15.29
C ASN A 66 -0.35 2.71 16.24
N ALA A 67 0.61 1.82 15.93
CA ALA A 67 1.69 1.45 16.83
C ALA A 67 3.05 1.28 16.12
N VAL A 68 3.24 1.97 14.98
CA VAL A 68 4.51 2.00 14.25
C VAL A 68 4.97 3.45 14.11
N PRO A 69 5.86 3.92 15.01
CA PRO A 69 6.41 5.26 14.91
C PRO A 69 7.04 5.52 13.55
N GLY A 70 6.77 6.70 12.98
CA GLY A 70 7.22 7.11 11.65
C GLY A 70 6.30 6.68 10.51
N PHE A 71 5.46 5.65 10.63
CA PHE A 71 4.52 5.21 9.58
C PHE A 71 3.07 5.47 9.94
N GLY A 72 2.55 4.82 10.97
CA GLY A 72 1.22 5.01 11.50
C GLY A 72 1.26 4.86 13.02
N PHE A 73 1.11 5.97 13.71
CA PHE A 73 1.22 6.03 15.16
C PHE A 73 0.10 6.88 15.74
N GLN A 74 -0.56 6.34 16.77
CA GLN A 74 -1.56 7.11 17.51
C GLN A 74 -0.91 7.84 18.68
N THR A 75 -1.05 9.16 18.69
CA THR A 75 -0.49 10.01 19.75
C THR A 75 -1.28 9.89 21.06
N GLU A 76 -0.70 10.36 22.18
CA GLU A 76 -1.37 10.37 23.49
C GLU A 76 -2.64 11.23 23.50
N GLU A 77 -2.70 12.25 22.63
CA GLU A 77 -3.86 13.12 22.44
C GLU A 77 -4.95 12.48 21.60
N GLY A 78 -4.71 11.30 21.02
CA GLY A 78 -5.64 10.53 20.21
C GLY A 78 -5.60 10.85 18.71
N GLY A 79 -4.70 11.75 18.27
CA GLY A 79 -4.41 12.00 16.87
C GLY A 79 -3.60 10.87 16.21
N PHE A 80 -3.44 10.94 14.90
CA PHE A 80 -2.58 10.04 14.14
C PHE A 80 -1.50 10.82 13.41
N GLU A 81 -0.30 10.25 13.32
CA GLU A 81 0.84 10.81 12.60
C GLU A 81 1.67 9.72 11.94
N GLY A 82 2.43 10.08 10.90
CA GLY A 82 3.35 9.21 10.21
C GLY A 82 3.23 9.24 8.69
N PHE A 83 4.12 8.56 8.03
CA PHE A 83 4.26 8.51 6.59
C PHE A 83 2.98 8.02 5.87
N ASP A 84 2.40 6.93 6.36
CA ASP A 84 1.14 6.39 5.82
C ASP A 84 -0.05 7.31 6.10
N ILE A 85 -0.03 8.01 7.25
CA ILE A 85 -1.07 8.98 7.64
C ILE A 85 -1.07 10.18 6.69
N ASP A 86 0.11 10.65 6.27
CA ASP A 86 0.21 11.73 5.30
C ASP A 86 -0.37 11.32 3.93
N TYR A 87 -0.25 10.06 3.51
CA TYR A 87 -0.92 9.59 2.30
C TYR A 87 -2.44 9.51 2.43
N CYS A 88 -3.00 9.18 3.62
CA CYS A 88 -4.44 9.32 3.85
C CYS A 88 -4.89 10.78 3.68
N LYS A 89 -4.13 11.74 4.25
CA LYS A 89 -4.39 13.18 4.12
C LYS A 89 -4.27 13.66 2.67
N ALA A 90 -3.28 13.14 1.94
CA ALA A 90 -3.10 13.46 0.52
C ALA A 90 -4.31 13.07 -0.32
N VAL A 91 -4.85 11.86 -0.10
CA VAL A 91 -6.06 11.38 -0.80
C VAL A 91 -7.28 12.22 -0.41
N ALA A 92 -7.47 12.54 0.88
CA ALA A 92 -8.58 13.39 1.33
C ALA A 92 -8.48 14.81 0.77
N ALA A 93 -7.27 15.37 0.70
CA ALA A 93 -7.05 16.68 0.09
C ALA A 93 -7.42 16.69 -1.39
N ALA A 94 -7.01 15.64 -2.14
CA ALA A 94 -7.29 15.51 -3.57
C ALA A 94 -8.79 15.36 -3.88
N VAL A 95 -9.51 14.60 -3.06
CA VAL A 95 -10.90 14.20 -3.34
C VAL A 95 -11.91 15.13 -2.68
N LEU A 96 -11.60 15.63 -1.48
CA LEU A 96 -12.53 16.39 -0.65
C LEU A 96 -12.08 17.85 -0.40
N GLY A 97 -10.92 18.25 -0.96
CA GLY A 97 -10.34 19.58 -0.76
C GLY A 97 -9.93 19.88 0.69
N ASP A 98 -9.90 18.86 1.57
CA ASP A 98 -9.60 19.05 3.00
C ASP A 98 -8.87 17.82 3.56
N PRO A 99 -7.58 17.94 3.94
CA PRO A 99 -6.79 16.84 4.48
C PRO A 99 -7.26 16.31 5.84
N GLU A 100 -8.11 17.06 6.55
CA GLU A 100 -8.63 16.65 7.85
C GLU A 100 -9.91 15.81 7.76
N LYS A 101 -10.48 15.65 6.55
CA LYS A 101 -11.65 14.80 6.31
C LYS A 101 -11.27 13.32 6.19
N VAL A 102 -10.59 12.80 7.19
CA VAL A 102 -10.16 11.40 7.29
C VAL A 102 -10.67 10.79 8.59
N GLU A 103 -11.31 9.64 8.49
CA GLU A 103 -11.54 8.75 9.62
C GLU A 103 -10.47 7.65 9.59
N TYR A 104 -9.60 7.62 10.61
CA TYR A 104 -8.54 6.64 10.74
C TYR A 104 -9.04 5.39 11.44
N ILE A 105 -8.98 4.24 10.76
CA ILE A 105 -9.41 2.96 11.28
C ILE A 105 -8.16 2.12 11.54
N ALA A 106 -7.82 1.93 12.81
CA ALA A 106 -6.69 1.12 13.22
C ALA A 106 -6.98 -0.36 12.98
N LEU A 107 -6.14 -1.03 12.22
CA LEU A 107 -6.33 -2.42 11.81
C LEU A 107 -5.13 -3.29 12.21
N THR A 108 -5.39 -4.52 12.65
CA THR A 108 -4.34 -5.53 12.79
C THR A 108 -3.87 -6.02 11.41
N PRO A 109 -2.68 -6.66 11.31
CA PRO A 109 -2.24 -7.25 10.04
C PRO A 109 -3.22 -8.28 9.46
N GLU A 110 -3.95 -9.02 10.31
CA GLU A 110 -4.91 -10.03 9.86
C GLU A 110 -6.22 -9.42 9.36
N GLN A 111 -6.64 -8.28 9.93
CA GLN A 111 -7.90 -7.62 9.58
C GLN A 111 -7.83 -6.80 8.29
N ARG A 112 -6.66 -6.24 7.93
CA ARG A 112 -6.52 -5.19 6.92
C ARG A 112 -7.14 -5.50 5.56
N PHE A 113 -6.97 -6.72 5.04
CA PHE A 113 -7.51 -7.09 3.73
C PHE A 113 -9.01 -7.38 3.78
N THR A 114 -9.51 -7.95 4.87
CA THR A 114 -10.96 -8.18 5.05
C THR A 114 -11.70 -6.85 5.20
N SER A 115 -11.12 -5.88 5.92
CA SER A 115 -11.70 -4.54 6.06
C SER A 115 -11.70 -3.77 4.74
N LEU A 116 -10.65 -3.94 3.91
CA LEU A 116 -10.59 -3.37 2.56
C LEU A 116 -11.63 -4.02 1.62
N GLU A 117 -11.69 -5.34 1.59
CA GLU A 117 -12.62 -6.09 0.75
C GLU A 117 -14.09 -5.79 1.09
N SER A 118 -14.40 -5.64 2.38
CA SER A 118 -15.75 -5.32 2.85
C SER A 118 -16.19 -3.87 2.61
N GLY A 119 -15.27 -2.97 2.29
CA GLY A 119 -15.52 -1.53 2.19
C GLY A 119 -15.64 -0.82 3.54
N GLU A 120 -15.14 -1.42 4.63
CA GLU A 120 -14.99 -0.74 5.91
C GLU A 120 -13.98 0.40 5.80
N VAL A 121 -12.95 0.22 4.97
CA VAL A 121 -11.99 1.23 4.59
C VAL A 121 -11.94 1.42 3.07
N ASP A 122 -11.75 2.65 2.62
CA ASP A 122 -11.66 3.03 1.21
C ASP A 122 -10.22 2.87 0.69
N VAL A 123 -9.25 3.17 1.55
CA VAL A 123 -7.81 3.05 1.31
C VAL A 123 -7.15 2.34 2.48
N LEU A 124 -6.24 1.44 2.20
CA LEU A 124 -5.37 0.83 3.18
C LEU A 124 -3.97 1.46 3.07
N ALA A 125 -3.60 2.35 3.97
CA ALA A 125 -2.26 2.93 4.11
C ALA A 125 -1.66 2.47 5.45
N ARG A 126 -0.97 1.32 5.43
CA ARG A 126 -0.62 0.59 6.66
C ARG A 126 0.66 -0.23 6.50
N ASN A 127 1.77 0.42 6.12
CA ASN A 127 3.06 -0.24 5.86
C ASN A 127 2.87 -1.66 5.28
N THR A 128 2.10 -1.76 4.20
CA THR A 128 1.65 -3.03 3.64
C THR A 128 2.49 -3.41 2.44
N THR A 129 3.18 -4.54 2.53
CA THR A 129 4.01 -5.07 1.45
C THR A 129 3.16 -5.54 0.27
N TRP A 130 3.46 -5.03 -0.91
CA TRP A 130 2.91 -5.51 -2.17
C TRP A 130 3.49 -6.87 -2.53
N THR A 131 2.65 -7.88 -2.59
CA THR A 131 3.02 -9.23 -3.04
C THR A 131 1.99 -9.76 -4.03
N SER A 132 2.41 -10.69 -4.89
CA SER A 132 1.52 -11.30 -5.88
C SER A 132 0.30 -12.01 -5.26
N THR A 133 0.43 -12.53 -4.05
CA THR A 133 -0.70 -13.17 -3.35
C THR A 133 -1.68 -12.13 -2.82
N ARG A 134 -1.18 -11.05 -2.23
CA ARG A 134 -2.02 -9.97 -1.70
C ARG A 134 -2.77 -9.25 -2.82
N ASP A 135 -2.08 -8.99 -3.93
CA ASP A 135 -2.63 -8.36 -5.12
C ASP A 135 -3.64 -9.28 -5.84
N GLY A 136 -3.30 -10.55 -6.01
CA GLY A 136 -4.09 -11.47 -6.82
C GLY A 136 -5.16 -12.27 -6.07
N ALA A 137 -5.06 -12.46 -4.75
CA ALA A 137 -5.94 -13.35 -4.00
C ALA A 137 -6.67 -12.70 -2.82
N ASN A 138 -6.22 -11.54 -2.34
CA ASN A 138 -6.80 -10.88 -1.18
C ASN A 138 -7.69 -9.68 -1.54
N GLY A 139 -8.11 -9.55 -2.81
CA GLY A 139 -9.01 -8.49 -3.25
C GLY A 139 -8.45 -7.06 -3.12
N ALA A 140 -7.12 -6.93 -3.13
CA ALA A 140 -6.42 -5.66 -2.99
C ALA A 140 -5.71 -5.31 -4.30
N ALA A 141 -5.87 -4.08 -4.79
CA ALA A 141 -5.07 -3.50 -5.85
C ALA A 141 -4.06 -2.52 -5.24
N PHE A 142 -2.77 -2.87 -5.31
CA PHE A 142 -1.71 -1.99 -4.82
C PHE A 142 -1.43 -0.87 -5.81
N VAL A 143 -1.34 0.36 -5.32
CA VAL A 143 -0.90 1.50 -6.11
C VAL A 143 0.63 1.61 -6.09
N THR A 144 1.19 2.69 -6.59
CA THR A 144 2.64 2.94 -6.60
C THR A 144 3.25 2.72 -5.22
N THR A 145 4.37 1.99 -5.18
CA THR A 145 5.16 1.79 -3.95
C THR A 145 5.61 3.13 -3.40
N THR A 146 5.31 3.36 -2.12
CA THR A 146 5.70 4.59 -1.42
C THR A 146 6.98 4.44 -0.60
N PHE A 147 7.33 3.22 -0.19
CA PHE A 147 8.54 2.96 0.58
C PHE A 147 9.12 1.58 0.24
N TYR A 148 10.39 1.53 -0.14
CA TYR A 148 11.13 0.29 -0.41
C TYR A 148 11.86 -0.14 0.85
N ASP A 149 11.43 -1.24 1.44
CA ASP A 149 11.97 -1.79 2.68
C ASP A 149 12.51 -3.22 2.49
N GLY A 150 12.96 -3.79 3.55
CA GLY A 150 13.37 -5.18 3.68
C GLY A 150 13.34 -5.64 5.13
N GLN A 151 13.19 -6.94 5.34
CA GLN A 151 13.13 -7.52 6.66
C GLN A 151 14.51 -7.62 7.30
N ALA A 152 14.59 -7.22 8.57
CA ALA A 152 15.77 -7.33 9.42
C ALA A 152 15.45 -8.04 10.75
N ILE A 153 16.46 -8.22 11.58
CA ILE A 153 16.32 -8.73 12.95
C ILE A 153 16.93 -7.73 13.92
N MET A 154 16.22 -7.45 14.99
CA MET A 154 16.66 -6.63 16.12
C MET A 154 16.93 -7.51 17.34
N VAL A 155 18.03 -7.24 18.02
CA VAL A 155 18.49 -7.99 19.21
C VAL A 155 18.88 -7.02 20.33
N PRO A 156 18.90 -7.46 21.61
CA PRO A 156 19.56 -6.69 22.67
C PRO A 156 21.03 -6.46 22.33
N SER A 157 21.51 -5.22 22.48
CA SER A 157 22.91 -4.84 22.15
C SER A 157 23.94 -5.60 22.99
N ASP A 158 23.59 -5.96 24.21
CA ASP A 158 24.44 -6.72 25.13
C ASP A 158 24.49 -8.23 24.83
N ALA A 159 23.60 -8.74 23.96
CA ALA A 159 23.64 -10.14 23.52
C ALA A 159 24.86 -10.46 22.66
N GLY A 160 25.53 -9.45 22.08
CA GLY A 160 26.74 -9.61 21.27
C GLY A 160 26.51 -10.34 19.94
N VAL A 161 25.25 -10.44 19.49
CA VAL A 161 24.88 -11.05 18.21
C VAL A 161 25.16 -10.05 17.09
N THR A 162 25.86 -10.48 16.04
CA THR A 162 26.22 -9.66 14.88
C THR A 162 25.78 -10.25 13.55
N SER A 163 25.19 -11.47 13.56
CA SER A 163 24.72 -12.17 12.37
C SER A 163 23.51 -13.03 12.72
N ILE A 164 22.58 -13.16 11.78
CA ILE A 164 21.40 -14.02 11.90
C ILE A 164 21.80 -15.48 12.15
N ASP A 165 22.90 -15.95 11.59
CA ASP A 165 23.39 -17.34 11.75
C ASP A 165 23.79 -17.68 13.21
N GLN A 166 23.96 -16.68 14.07
CA GLN A 166 24.26 -16.87 15.50
C GLN A 166 22.99 -17.11 16.34
N LEU A 167 21.79 -16.91 15.78
CA LEU A 167 20.51 -17.08 16.48
C LEU A 167 20.05 -18.55 16.52
N THR A 168 20.97 -19.48 16.78
CA THR A 168 20.66 -20.90 16.95
C THR A 168 19.95 -21.13 18.28
N ASP A 169 18.83 -21.87 18.26
CA ASP A 169 17.94 -22.15 19.37
C ASP A 169 17.26 -20.90 19.97
N ALA A 170 17.35 -19.76 19.28
CA ALA A 170 16.74 -18.49 19.72
C ALA A 170 15.22 -18.48 19.59
N THR A 171 14.55 -17.81 20.50
CA THR A 171 13.15 -17.43 20.39
C THR A 171 13.06 -16.10 19.64
N ILE A 172 12.44 -16.10 18.45
CA ILE A 172 12.32 -14.92 17.60
C ILE A 172 10.87 -14.48 17.56
N CYS A 173 10.60 -13.28 18.07
CA CYS A 173 9.26 -12.71 18.11
C CYS A 173 8.94 -11.93 16.85
N LEU A 174 7.67 -11.98 16.42
CA LEU A 174 7.16 -11.33 15.23
C LEU A 174 5.64 -11.18 15.28
N THR A 175 5.09 -10.39 14.34
CA THR A 175 3.65 -10.16 14.25
C THR A 175 3.02 -11.13 13.24
N ALA A 176 1.92 -11.78 13.63
CA ALA A 176 1.16 -12.71 12.78
C ALA A 176 0.50 -12.00 11.59
N GLY A 177 0.20 -12.77 10.53
CA GLY A 177 -0.47 -12.25 9.31
C GLY A 177 0.41 -11.35 8.43
N THR A 178 1.73 -11.42 8.61
CA THR A 178 2.72 -10.62 7.87
C THR A 178 3.55 -11.47 6.91
N THR A 179 4.24 -10.83 5.95
CA THR A 179 5.28 -11.46 5.12
C THR A 179 6.45 -11.96 5.95
N THR A 180 6.63 -11.36 7.13
CA THR A 180 7.71 -11.62 8.08
C THR A 180 7.77 -13.08 8.52
N GLU A 181 6.62 -13.74 8.71
CA GLU A 181 6.58 -15.16 9.12
C GLU A 181 7.21 -16.07 8.07
N GLN A 182 6.84 -15.89 6.78
CA GLN A 182 7.35 -16.72 5.70
C GLN A 182 8.83 -16.43 5.44
N ASN A 183 9.20 -15.15 5.38
CA ASN A 183 10.59 -14.75 5.17
C ASN A 183 11.52 -15.27 6.26
N LEU A 184 11.07 -15.22 7.54
CA LEU A 184 11.82 -15.79 8.66
C LEU A 184 12.02 -17.30 8.48
N ALA A 185 10.95 -18.03 8.15
CA ALA A 185 11.04 -19.48 7.94
C ALA A 185 12.00 -19.83 6.80
N ASP A 186 11.99 -19.06 5.71
CA ASP A 186 12.90 -19.26 4.57
C ASP A 186 14.35 -18.92 4.93
N ARG A 187 14.60 -17.75 5.60
CA ARG A 187 15.97 -17.34 5.98
C ARG A 187 16.59 -18.24 7.03
N MET A 188 15.80 -18.72 7.97
CA MET A 188 16.26 -19.59 9.07
C MET A 188 16.20 -21.07 8.73
N ALA A 189 15.95 -21.44 7.46
CA ALA A 189 15.91 -22.83 7.03
C ALA A 189 17.22 -23.55 7.38
N GLY A 190 17.14 -24.58 8.24
CA GLY A 190 18.29 -25.34 8.72
C GLY A 190 18.98 -24.76 9.97
N ILE A 191 18.54 -23.64 10.48
CA ILE A 191 18.96 -23.07 11.78
C ILE A 191 17.83 -23.32 12.79
N ALA A 192 18.13 -24.03 13.88
CA ALA A 192 17.14 -24.29 14.92
C ALA A 192 16.72 -22.96 15.58
N HIS A 193 15.43 -22.66 15.60
CA HIS A 193 14.86 -21.48 16.24
C HIS A 193 13.41 -21.73 16.60
N THR A 194 12.83 -20.87 17.42
CA THR A 194 11.43 -20.91 17.83
C THR A 194 10.77 -19.59 17.45
N PRO A 195 9.93 -19.53 16.38
CA PRO A 195 9.13 -18.34 16.11
C PRO A 195 8.03 -18.21 17.15
N GLN A 196 7.83 -17.00 17.68
CA GLN A 196 6.74 -16.67 18.59
C GLN A 196 5.95 -15.49 18.01
N THR A 197 4.72 -15.77 17.58
CA THR A 197 3.85 -14.80 16.93
C THR A 197 2.91 -14.12 17.92
N PHE A 198 2.63 -12.84 17.63
CA PHE A 198 1.68 -11.99 18.36
C PHE A 198 0.74 -11.30 17.37
N GLU A 199 -0.39 -10.85 17.83
CA GLU A 199 -1.39 -10.18 16.98
C GLU A 199 -0.93 -8.77 16.56
N GLU A 200 -0.27 -8.04 17.48
CA GLU A 200 0.13 -6.64 17.27
C GLU A 200 1.53 -6.34 17.85
N ASN A 201 2.16 -5.26 17.37
CA ASN A 201 3.48 -4.81 17.80
C ASN A 201 3.59 -4.51 19.31
N PRO A 202 2.62 -3.87 19.99
CA PRO A 202 2.70 -3.65 21.43
C PRO A 202 2.88 -4.94 22.24
N GLN A 203 2.25 -6.03 21.83
CA GLN A 203 2.38 -7.34 22.47
C GLN A 203 3.79 -7.94 22.25
N VAL A 204 4.35 -7.77 21.02
CA VAL A 204 5.74 -8.18 20.75
C VAL A 204 6.70 -7.38 21.63
N GLN A 205 6.48 -6.06 21.74
CA GLN A 205 7.31 -5.18 22.58
C GLN A 205 7.28 -5.59 24.05
N GLU A 206 6.10 -5.87 24.59
CA GLU A 206 5.94 -6.35 25.98
C GLU A 206 6.69 -7.68 26.21
N ALA A 207 6.55 -8.63 25.28
CA ALA A 207 7.24 -9.92 25.36
C ALA A 207 8.76 -9.77 25.26
N PHE A 208 9.24 -8.89 24.39
CA PHE A 208 10.66 -8.62 24.19
C PHE A 208 11.25 -7.90 25.43
N LEU A 209 10.54 -6.90 25.98
CA LEU A 209 10.91 -6.25 27.26
C LEU A 209 10.97 -7.22 28.43
N ALA A 210 10.08 -8.22 28.46
CA ALA A 210 10.05 -9.25 29.49
C ALA A 210 11.12 -10.33 29.31
N GLY A 211 11.95 -10.27 28.26
CA GLY A 211 12.98 -11.26 27.94
C GLY A 211 12.41 -12.62 27.51
N GLN A 212 11.19 -12.64 26.96
CA GLN A 212 10.57 -13.87 26.41
C GLN A 212 11.10 -14.17 25.00
N CYS A 213 11.70 -13.20 24.34
CA CYS A 213 12.26 -13.31 23.01
C CYS A 213 13.74 -12.92 23.05
N ASP A 214 14.57 -13.67 22.34
CA ASP A 214 15.99 -13.37 22.13
C ASP A 214 16.20 -12.36 21.00
N ALA A 215 15.24 -12.30 20.06
CA ALA A 215 15.24 -11.42 18.92
C ALA A 215 13.81 -11.01 18.50
N TRP A 216 13.71 -9.89 17.80
CA TRP A 216 12.47 -9.42 17.16
C TRP A 216 12.74 -9.19 15.66
N THR A 217 11.90 -9.72 14.80
CA THR A 217 12.04 -9.52 13.35
C THR A 217 10.82 -8.81 12.77
N SER A 218 11.07 -7.85 11.89
CA SER A 218 10.09 -7.09 11.10
C SER A 218 10.80 -6.35 9.97
N ASP A 219 10.07 -5.49 9.25
CA ASP A 219 10.64 -4.53 8.32
C ASP A 219 11.68 -3.65 9.04
N GLN A 220 12.80 -3.36 8.38
CA GLN A 220 13.90 -2.61 8.99
C GLN A 220 13.44 -1.23 9.48
N SER A 221 12.63 -0.54 8.69
CA SER A 221 12.11 0.77 9.04
C SER A 221 11.19 0.72 10.26
N GLN A 222 10.34 -0.32 10.37
CA GLN A 222 9.50 -0.55 11.54
C GLN A 222 10.36 -0.81 12.79
N LEU A 223 11.40 -1.63 12.68
CA LEU A 223 12.33 -1.87 13.79
C LEU A 223 13.07 -0.58 14.20
N ALA A 224 13.42 0.28 13.24
CA ALA A 224 14.01 1.59 13.54
C ALA A 224 13.03 2.49 14.30
N GLY A 225 11.77 2.52 13.91
CA GLY A 225 10.72 3.26 14.62
C GLY A 225 10.52 2.77 16.06
N ILE A 226 10.41 1.45 16.25
CA ILE A 226 10.28 0.85 17.57
C ILE A 226 11.52 1.14 18.44
N ARG A 227 12.72 0.98 17.87
CA ARG A 227 13.97 1.29 18.57
C ARG A 227 14.04 2.76 18.98
N SER A 228 13.63 3.70 18.13
CA SER A 228 13.67 5.13 18.41
C SER A 228 12.82 5.52 19.63
N SER A 229 11.73 4.80 19.86
CA SER A 229 10.79 5.00 20.97
C SER A 229 11.01 4.03 22.13
N TRP A 230 12.13 3.28 22.16
CA TRP A 230 12.38 2.30 23.21
C TRP A 230 12.45 2.96 24.59
N PRO A 231 11.78 2.38 25.61
CA PRO A 231 11.69 3.02 26.93
C PRO A 231 13.06 3.32 27.56
N ALA A 232 13.24 4.54 28.05
CA ALA A 232 14.47 4.98 28.67
C ALA A 232 14.84 4.13 29.92
N ASP A 233 13.84 3.68 30.70
CA ASP A 233 14.01 2.81 31.87
C ASP A 233 14.50 1.40 31.45
N SER A 234 14.40 1.03 30.17
CA SER A 234 14.92 -0.21 29.60
C SER A 234 16.17 0.02 28.75
N GLY A 235 16.86 1.15 28.94
CA GLY A 235 18.12 1.49 28.27
C GLY A 235 18.00 2.37 27.04
N GLY A 236 16.79 2.72 26.62
CA GLY A 236 16.56 3.55 25.45
C GLY A 236 16.99 2.89 24.13
N PRO A 237 17.08 3.66 23.03
CA PRO A 237 17.42 3.14 21.70
C PRO A 237 18.76 2.39 21.64
N GLU A 238 19.73 2.75 22.47
CA GLU A 238 21.06 2.14 22.52
C GLU A 238 21.06 0.71 23.09
N ALA A 239 19.98 0.31 23.78
CA ALA A 239 19.82 -1.06 24.28
C ALA A 239 19.57 -2.08 23.16
N LEU A 240 19.26 -1.62 21.95
CA LEU A 240 18.86 -2.46 20.82
C LEU A 240 19.77 -2.25 19.62
N THR A 241 20.08 -3.35 18.94
CA THR A 241 20.84 -3.38 17.69
C THR A 241 19.99 -4.04 16.61
N ILE A 242 19.78 -3.34 15.50
CA ILE A 242 19.23 -3.92 14.27
C ILE A 242 20.41 -4.47 13.48
N LEU A 243 20.37 -5.76 13.11
CA LEU A 243 21.43 -6.39 12.34
C LEU A 243 21.44 -5.84 10.91
N ASP A 244 22.64 -5.70 10.32
CA ASP A 244 22.81 -5.12 8.97
C ASP A 244 22.24 -5.99 7.84
N GLU A 245 22.01 -7.29 8.10
CA GLU A 245 21.52 -8.22 7.09
C GLU A 245 20.04 -7.99 6.78
N ILE A 246 19.75 -7.59 5.53
CA ILE A 246 18.40 -7.51 4.98
C ILE A 246 18.17 -8.74 4.13
N PHE A 247 17.10 -9.48 4.37
CA PHE A 247 16.88 -10.80 3.76
C PHE A 247 15.55 -10.94 3.01
N SER A 248 14.83 -9.84 2.78
CA SER A 248 13.63 -9.82 1.93
C SER A 248 13.54 -8.53 1.11
N LYS A 249 12.49 -8.45 0.28
CA LYS A 249 12.05 -7.24 -0.40
C LYS A 249 10.65 -6.92 0.07
N GLU A 250 10.51 -5.75 0.66
CA GLU A 250 9.23 -5.28 1.19
C GLU A 250 8.87 -3.93 0.52
N PRO A 251 8.34 -3.95 -0.73
CA PRO A 251 7.80 -2.74 -1.34
C PRO A 251 6.48 -2.39 -0.65
N LEU A 252 6.48 -1.36 0.17
CA LEU A 252 5.32 -0.89 0.91
C LEU A 252 4.56 0.14 0.08
N GLY A 253 3.23 0.08 0.13
CA GLY A 253 2.40 1.06 -0.56
C GLY A 253 0.95 0.97 -0.14
N PRO A 254 0.17 2.03 -0.43
CA PRO A 254 -1.27 1.99 -0.26
C PRO A 254 -1.92 0.96 -1.17
N ALA A 255 -3.06 0.46 -0.74
CA ALA A 255 -3.88 -0.45 -1.54
C ALA A 255 -5.34 -0.03 -1.46
N VAL A 256 -6.06 -0.27 -2.55
CA VAL A 256 -7.50 -0.07 -2.68
C VAL A 256 -8.19 -1.40 -2.94
N ARG A 257 -9.51 -1.45 -2.84
CA ARG A 257 -10.29 -2.63 -3.20
C ARG A 257 -10.15 -2.92 -4.71
N ASP A 258 -9.89 -4.18 -5.05
CA ASP A 258 -9.80 -4.60 -6.45
C ASP A 258 -11.14 -4.45 -7.18
N GLY A 259 -11.07 -4.15 -8.48
CA GLY A 259 -12.22 -4.04 -9.36
C GLY A 259 -12.80 -2.63 -9.53
N ASP A 260 -12.29 -1.62 -8.82
CA ASP A 260 -12.62 -0.21 -9.01
C ASP A 260 -11.43 0.53 -9.62
N SER A 261 -11.39 0.61 -10.95
CA SER A 261 -10.28 1.22 -11.67
C SER A 261 -10.24 2.74 -11.55
N GLU A 262 -11.39 3.39 -11.35
CA GLU A 262 -11.47 4.84 -11.16
C GLU A 262 -10.86 5.23 -9.82
N TRP A 263 -11.26 4.55 -8.75
CA TRP A 263 -10.68 4.78 -7.42
C TRP A 263 -9.19 4.43 -7.36
N TYR A 264 -8.78 3.34 -8.03
CA TYR A 264 -7.38 2.99 -8.16
C TYR A 264 -6.58 4.11 -8.83
N ASP A 265 -7.07 4.65 -9.94
CA ASP A 265 -6.39 5.73 -10.66
C ASP A 265 -6.27 6.97 -9.79
N VAL A 266 -7.33 7.38 -9.08
CA VAL A 266 -7.30 8.52 -8.14
C VAL A 266 -6.18 8.33 -7.11
N VAL A 267 -6.21 7.25 -6.35
CA VAL A 267 -5.23 7.04 -5.27
C VAL A 267 -3.80 6.89 -5.83
N ASN A 268 -3.64 6.20 -6.96
CA ASN A 268 -2.34 6.03 -7.61
C ASN A 268 -1.76 7.37 -8.08
N TRP A 269 -2.57 8.23 -8.72
CA TRP A 269 -2.09 9.53 -9.19
C TRP A 269 -1.88 10.53 -8.06
N VAL A 270 -2.55 10.39 -6.93
CA VAL A 270 -2.24 11.16 -5.70
C VAL A 270 -0.85 10.79 -5.18
N VAL A 271 -0.51 9.49 -5.13
CA VAL A 271 0.85 9.06 -4.74
C VAL A 271 1.89 9.57 -5.73
N LEU A 272 1.64 9.40 -7.04
CA LEU A 272 2.53 9.88 -8.10
C LEU A 272 2.71 11.41 -8.09
N ALA A 273 1.66 12.16 -7.70
CA ALA A 273 1.75 13.61 -7.58
C ALA A 273 2.80 14.05 -6.56
N THR A 274 2.94 13.34 -5.44
CA THR A 274 3.98 13.67 -4.46
C THR A 274 5.39 13.47 -5.00
N ILE A 275 5.59 12.44 -5.84
CA ILE A 275 6.87 12.12 -6.48
C ILE A 275 7.18 13.14 -7.59
N GLU A 276 6.21 13.42 -8.48
CA GLU A 276 6.37 14.41 -9.56
C GLU A 276 6.66 15.81 -9.00
N ALA A 277 6.00 16.20 -7.90
CA ALA A 277 6.26 17.47 -7.26
C ALA A 277 7.72 17.60 -6.81
N GLU A 278 8.31 16.54 -6.25
CA GLU A 278 9.73 16.55 -5.88
C GLU A 278 10.63 16.63 -7.12
N GLU A 279 10.31 15.90 -8.21
CA GLU A 279 11.05 15.98 -9.48
C GLU A 279 11.01 17.39 -10.12
N LEU A 280 9.93 18.14 -9.86
CA LEU A 280 9.72 19.50 -10.36
C LEU A 280 10.15 20.60 -9.37
N ASP A 281 10.76 20.24 -8.23
CA ASP A 281 11.11 21.16 -7.14
C ASP A 281 9.89 21.95 -6.59
N VAL A 282 8.68 21.39 -6.67
CA VAL A 282 7.45 21.95 -6.08
C VAL A 282 7.29 21.43 -4.67
N THR A 283 7.14 22.33 -3.71
CA THR A 283 7.07 22.03 -2.27
C THR A 283 5.84 22.69 -1.63
N SER A 284 5.50 22.28 -0.41
CA SER A 284 4.45 22.96 0.37
C SER A 284 4.76 24.44 0.62
N GLU A 285 6.04 24.83 0.68
CA GLU A 285 6.46 26.20 0.94
C GLU A 285 6.40 27.09 -0.31
N ASN A 286 6.68 26.51 -1.52
CA ASN A 286 6.75 27.29 -2.76
C ASN A 286 5.56 27.11 -3.71
N ILE A 287 4.52 26.37 -3.32
CA ILE A 287 3.36 26.05 -4.17
C ILE A 287 2.68 27.30 -4.75
N ASP A 288 2.56 28.37 -3.97
CA ASP A 288 1.92 29.61 -4.45
C ASP A 288 2.81 30.34 -5.48
N GLU A 289 4.15 30.26 -5.37
CA GLU A 289 5.09 30.76 -6.38
C GLU A 289 5.04 29.88 -7.64
N SER A 290 4.94 28.56 -7.46
CA SER A 290 4.88 27.58 -8.55
C SER A 290 3.62 27.75 -9.43
N LEU A 291 2.52 28.24 -8.88
CA LEU A 291 1.31 28.59 -9.65
C LEU A 291 1.54 29.73 -10.66
N GLU A 292 2.54 30.57 -10.45
CA GLU A 292 2.94 31.67 -11.36
C GLU A 292 4.07 31.23 -12.31
N SER A 293 4.45 29.94 -12.33
CA SER A 293 5.55 29.42 -13.14
C SER A 293 5.27 29.52 -14.65
N ASP A 294 6.30 29.85 -15.42
CA ASP A 294 6.27 29.80 -16.89
C ASP A 294 6.67 28.40 -17.44
N ASP A 295 7.13 27.47 -16.58
CA ASP A 295 7.49 26.11 -17.01
C ASP A 295 6.23 25.32 -17.39
N PRO A 296 6.11 24.84 -18.62
CA PRO A 296 4.92 24.14 -19.06
C PRO A 296 4.69 22.79 -18.33
N ASN A 297 5.73 22.15 -17.76
CA ASN A 297 5.56 20.93 -17.00
C ASN A 297 4.95 21.23 -15.61
N VAL A 298 5.48 22.25 -14.93
CA VAL A 298 4.93 22.73 -13.65
C VAL A 298 3.48 23.19 -13.83
N ARG A 299 3.19 23.94 -14.91
CA ARG A 299 1.82 24.40 -15.19
C ARG A 299 0.85 23.23 -15.39
N ARG A 300 1.21 22.24 -16.21
CA ARG A 300 0.37 21.04 -16.40
C ARG A 300 0.17 20.29 -15.11
N PHE A 301 1.24 20.09 -14.35
CA PHE A 301 1.19 19.42 -13.05
C PHE A 301 0.21 20.11 -12.08
N LEU A 302 0.18 21.44 -12.09
CA LEU A 302 -0.69 22.25 -11.21
C LEU A 302 -2.07 22.57 -11.83
N GLY A 303 -2.47 21.87 -12.91
CA GLY A 303 -3.77 22.09 -13.55
C GLY A 303 -3.91 23.44 -14.21
N GLN A 304 -2.80 24.12 -14.56
CA GLN A 304 -2.83 25.45 -15.18
C GLN A 304 -2.80 25.36 -16.72
N PRO A 305 -3.45 26.30 -17.43
CA PRO A 305 -3.40 26.34 -18.88
C PRO A 305 -1.98 26.54 -19.40
N VAL A 306 -1.61 25.84 -20.49
CA VAL A 306 -0.30 26.01 -21.17
C VAL A 306 -0.50 26.75 -22.47
N GLU A 307 0.26 27.86 -22.68
CA GLU A 307 0.21 28.66 -23.90
C GLU A 307 0.71 27.88 -25.12
N GLY A 308 0.02 27.99 -26.24
CA GLY A 308 0.45 27.49 -27.56
C GLY A 308 -0.13 26.14 -27.97
N GLU A 309 -0.88 25.47 -27.15
CA GLU A 309 -1.75 24.36 -27.54
C GLU A 309 -3.10 24.91 -28.02
N GLU A 310 -3.74 24.27 -29.05
CA GLU A 310 -5.01 24.77 -29.61
C GLU A 310 -6.07 24.87 -28.50
N GLY A 311 -6.24 26.13 -28.00
CA GLY A 311 -7.25 26.52 -27.03
C GLY A 311 -6.86 26.27 -25.57
N GLU A 312 -5.99 27.10 -24.96
CA GLU A 312 -5.75 27.22 -23.52
C GLU A 312 -6.38 26.09 -22.66
N ALA A 313 -6.01 24.83 -22.97
CA ALA A 313 -6.66 23.67 -22.35
C ALA A 313 -5.96 23.33 -21.04
N VAL A 314 -6.73 23.31 -19.98
CA VAL A 314 -6.37 22.64 -18.75
C VAL A 314 -6.33 21.13 -19.03
N VAL A 315 -5.38 20.39 -18.45
CA VAL A 315 -5.33 18.94 -18.57
C VAL A 315 -6.46 18.34 -17.70
N GLU A 316 -7.46 17.81 -18.38
CA GLU A 316 -8.49 17.02 -17.69
C GLU A 316 -7.98 15.58 -17.58
N HIS A 317 -7.69 15.14 -16.36
CA HIS A 317 -7.13 13.81 -16.10
C HIS A 317 -8.14 12.67 -16.30
N GLY A 318 -9.45 12.94 -16.20
CA GLY A 318 -10.53 12.01 -16.53
C GLY A 318 -10.80 10.92 -15.48
N PHE A 319 -10.26 11.04 -14.28
CA PHE A 319 -10.52 10.11 -13.17
C PHE A 319 -11.32 10.75 -12.01
N GLY A 320 -12.15 11.74 -12.30
CA GLY A 320 -13.21 12.22 -11.40
C GLY A 320 -12.81 13.20 -10.31
N VAL A 321 -11.55 13.67 -10.28
CA VAL A 321 -11.08 14.74 -9.40
C VAL A 321 -10.77 16.01 -10.20
N ASP A 322 -10.71 17.15 -9.52
CA ASP A 322 -10.43 18.44 -10.14
C ASP A 322 -9.04 18.44 -10.82
N ALA A 323 -8.89 19.21 -11.89
CA ALA A 323 -7.65 19.27 -12.67
C ALA A 323 -6.45 19.76 -11.86
N ASP A 324 -6.68 20.55 -10.83
CA ASP A 324 -5.71 21.14 -9.90
C ASP A 324 -5.57 20.41 -8.55
N PHE A 325 -6.08 19.17 -8.45
CA PHE A 325 -6.00 18.38 -7.21
C PHE A 325 -4.58 18.28 -6.63
N THR A 326 -3.56 18.34 -7.47
CA THR A 326 -2.15 18.32 -7.06
C THR A 326 -1.79 19.51 -6.18
N VAL A 327 -2.44 20.66 -6.40
CA VAL A 327 -2.24 21.87 -5.57
C VAL A 327 -2.70 21.61 -4.14
N ASP A 328 -3.86 20.99 -3.97
CA ASP A 328 -4.42 20.68 -2.65
C ASP A 328 -3.58 19.61 -1.95
N VAL A 329 -3.11 18.59 -2.69
CA VAL A 329 -2.20 17.55 -2.17
C VAL A 329 -0.92 18.18 -1.64
N ILE A 330 -0.23 18.99 -2.45
CA ILE A 330 1.07 19.54 -2.07
C ILE A 330 0.95 20.58 -0.95
N ARG A 331 -0.12 21.38 -0.93
CA ARG A 331 -0.40 22.26 0.23
C ARG A 331 -0.62 21.50 1.52
N ALA A 332 -1.30 20.36 1.44
CA ALA A 332 -1.68 19.57 2.61
C ALA A 332 -0.48 18.80 3.20
N VAL A 333 0.28 18.12 2.38
CA VAL A 333 1.30 17.16 2.84
C VAL A 333 2.71 17.42 2.32
N GLY A 334 2.87 18.32 1.33
CA GLY A 334 4.14 18.53 0.65
C GLY A 334 4.44 17.48 -0.42
N ASN A 335 5.64 17.53 -0.99
CA ASN A 335 6.13 16.55 -1.93
C ASN A 335 6.66 15.28 -1.22
N TYR A 336 7.07 14.26 -1.99
CA TYR A 336 7.57 13.00 -1.43
C TYR A 336 8.76 13.20 -0.48
N GLY A 337 9.71 14.09 -0.81
CA GLY A 337 10.85 14.41 0.05
C GLY A 337 10.42 14.99 1.39
N GLU A 338 9.47 15.94 1.38
CA GLU A 338 8.94 16.55 2.60
C GLU A 338 8.20 15.52 3.48
N ILE A 339 7.40 14.64 2.87
CA ILE A 339 6.71 13.54 3.58
C ILE A 339 7.74 12.58 4.19
N TYR A 340 8.77 12.19 3.42
CA TYR A 340 9.83 11.29 3.87
C TYR A 340 10.62 11.89 5.04
N ASP A 341 11.15 13.10 4.86
CA ASP A 341 12.04 13.74 5.83
C ASP A 341 11.35 14.01 7.15
N ARG A 342 10.10 14.46 7.11
CA ARG A 342 9.30 14.73 8.32
C ARG A 342 9.04 13.48 9.16
N ASN A 343 8.74 12.35 8.51
CA ASN A 343 8.26 11.16 9.20
C ASN A 343 9.37 10.14 9.50
N VAL A 344 10.26 9.90 8.56
CA VAL A 344 11.23 8.81 8.64
C VAL A 344 12.67 9.25 8.34
N GLY A 345 12.85 10.43 7.74
CA GLY A 345 14.11 10.94 7.23
C GLY A 345 15.19 11.21 8.29
N PRO A 346 16.34 11.76 7.88
CA PRO A 346 17.52 11.90 8.72
C PRO A 346 17.32 12.72 10.01
N GLU A 347 16.39 13.70 9.97
CA GLU A 347 16.09 14.55 11.14
C GLU A 347 14.95 14.01 12.00
N SER A 348 14.25 12.97 11.53
CA SER A 348 13.24 12.26 12.32
C SER A 348 13.88 11.35 13.37
N PRO A 349 13.14 10.88 14.38
CA PRO A 349 13.66 9.91 15.36
C PRO A 349 14.15 8.59 14.72
N LEU A 350 13.69 8.22 13.53
CA LEU A 350 14.09 7.02 12.81
C LEU A 350 15.45 7.18 12.14
N ALA A 351 15.79 8.40 11.72
CA ALA A 351 17.04 8.80 11.09
C ALA A 351 17.40 7.94 9.86
N LEU A 352 16.42 7.67 8.99
CA LEU A 352 16.62 6.89 7.76
C LEU A 352 17.05 7.82 6.64
N ASP A 353 18.29 7.67 6.17
CA ASP A 353 18.76 8.37 4.99
C ASP A 353 18.30 7.63 3.72
N ARG A 354 17.77 8.36 2.74
CA ARG A 354 17.37 7.78 1.45
C ARG A 354 18.43 7.90 0.36
N GLU A 355 19.50 8.69 0.59
CA GLU A 355 20.60 8.82 -0.37
C GLU A 355 21.26 7.46 -0.66
N GLY A 356 21.37 7.10 -1.94
CA GLY A 356 21.93 5.82 -2.37
C GLY A 356 21.06 4.59 -2.07
N THR A 357 19.81 4.77 -1.67
CA THR A 357 18.84 3.70 -1.46
C THR A 357 17.77 3.66 -2.57
N ALA A 358 16.93 2.63 -2.54
CA ALA A 358 15.78 2.53 -3.45
C ALA A 358 14.74 3.66 -3.21
N ASN A 359 14.74 4.31 -2.05
CA ASN A 359 13.82 5.39 -1.69
C ASN A 359 14.24 6.77 -2.22
N ALA A 360 15.38 6.90 -2.90
CA ALA A 360 15.74 8.10 -3.63
C ALA A 360 14.94 8.22 -4.94
N LEU A 361 14.88 9.42 -5.51
CA LEU A 361 14.37 9.62 -6.87
C LEU A 361 15.21 8.87 -7.90
N TRP A 362 14.64 8.53 -9.04
CA TRP A 362 15.33 7.86 -10.14
C TRP A 362 16.51 8.70 -10.67
N THR A 363 16.43 10.03 -10.62
CA THR A 363 17.53 10.96 -10.95
C THR A 363 18.74 10.79 -10.05
N ASP A 364 18.53 10.34 -8.81
CA ASP A 364 19.56 10.12 -7.80
C ASP A 364 19.90 8.61 -7.62
N GLY A 365 19.41 7.80 -8.57
CA GLY A 365 19.70 6.37 -8.63
C GLY A 365 18.77 5.47 -7.82
N GLY A 366 17.68 6.03 -7.28
CA GLY A 366 16.62 5.29 -6.60
C GLY A 366 15.55 4.73 -7.55
N LEU A 367 14.39 4.37 -7.01
CA LEU A 367 13.30 3.75 -7.75
C LEU A 367 12.04 4.61 -7.83
N HIS A 368 11.99 5.76 -7.16
CA HIS A 368 10.86 6.66 -7.28
C HIS A 368 10.90 7.41 -8.59
N TYR A 369 9.86 7.20 -9.39
CA TYR A 369 9.70 7.72 -10.74
C TYR A 369 8.22 7.96 -11.02
N SER A 370 7.86 9.18 -11.42
CA SER A 370 6.50 9.52 -11.82
C SER A 370 6.35 9.54 -13.34
N PRO A 371 5.26 8.96 -13.91
CA PRO A 371 4.86 9.28 -15.27
C PRO A 371 4.43 10.75 -15.36
N PRO A 372 4.68 11.42 -16.51
CA PRO A 372 4.39 12.86 -16.64
C PRO A 372 2.87 13.15 -16.60
N PHE A 373 2.49 14.23 -15.97
CA PHE A 373 1.13 14.77 -15.94
C PHE A 373 0.82 15.50 -17.26
N ARG A 374 0.15 14.80 -18.22
CA ARG A 374 -0.15 15.31 -19.58
C ARG A 374 -1.51 14.84 -20.07
#